data_fb10a1a7e0f0245187b35722e7c5e8b9
#
_entry.id   fb10a1a7e0f0245187b35722e7c5e8b9
#
_cell.length_a   1.000
_cell.length_b   1.000
_cell.length_c   1.000
_cell.angle_alpha   90.00
_cell.angle_beta   90.00
_cell.angle_gamma   90.00
#
_symmetry.space_group_name_H-M   'P 1'
#
loop_
_entity.id
_entity.type
_entity.pdbx_description
1 polymer ?
#
loop_
_entity_poly.entity_id
_entity_poly.type
_entity_poly.pdbx_seq_one_letter_code
_entity_poly.pdbx_strand_id
1 'polypeptide(L)'
;KNLTIARTPEDLVGTSIWSVERARKKTENLTQRLAEEMAAASRRKADHVAILSAENLANPGMAELFAGVDSQFEVCVIFYVRPQLQWIPSAWKQWGLKTGVLLRDFISQCIEARRPPFRAGIQSWKSALPATTVHVRFLIPELLTGGNPAQDFFHLLGLSKGEYEIESEARNPSLDVSVLHVLSKNPHLFADVHDNSLTLALTRVLPKKFRLTNVRMLSAEQEARIEERFRDENLWLLNTFCKGMDVDRIYQTYFTPRKADARYSEMSDIDLIYRCLGIILESIAFSGTEAFADHSKSRTPNVSQFGEK
;
A
#
# COMPACT_ATOMS: atom_id res chain seq x y z
N LYS A 1 -24.69 6.36 -9.49
CA LYS A 1 -23.70 7.43 -9.19
C LYS A 1 -22.59 7.33 -10.23
N ASN A 2 -22.33 8.42 -10.95
CA ASN A 2 -21.24 8.42 -11.93
C ASN A 2 -19.96 8.82 -11.21
N LEU A 3 -19.01 7.88 -11.08
CA LEU A 3 -17.63 8.15 -10.62
C LEU A 3 -16.91 8.88 -11.76
N THR A 4 -16.54 10.13 -11.54
CA THR A 4 -16.04 10.92 -12.65
C THR A 4 -14.58 11.32 -12.51
N ILE A 5 -13.99 11.41 -11.32
CA ILE A 5 -12.61 11.91 -11.18
C ILE A 5 -11.91 11.19 -10.03
N ALA A 6 -10.88 10.40 -10.35
CA ALA A 6 -9.84 10.04 -9.39
C ALA A 6 -8.64 10.96 -9.69
N ARG A 7 -8.36 11.89 -8.78
CA ARG A 7 -7.21 12.79 -8.89
C ARG A 7 -6.46 12.83 -7.57
N THR A 8 -5.18 12.96 -7.65
CA THR A 8 -4.36 13.30 -6.48
C THR A 8 -4.39 14.80 -6.24
N PRO A 9 -4.14 15.28 -5.01
CA PRO A 9 -3.98 16.71 -4.75
C PRO A 9 -2.89 17.34 -5.62
N GLU A 10 -1.83 16.61 -5.93
CA GLU A 10 -0.75 17.01 -6.81
C GLU A 10 -1.25 17.29 -8.24
N ASP A 11 -2.18 16.50 -8.76
CA ASP A 11 -2.78 16.71 -10.08
C ASP A 11 -3.57 18.02 -10.14
N LEU A 12 -4.23 18.42 -9.04
CA LEU A 12 -4.97 19.66 -8.96
C LEU A 12 -4.07 20.88 -8.89
N VAL A 13 -2.94 20.81 -8.18
CA VAL A 13 -2.04 21.95 -8.00
C VAL A 13 -0.85 21.95 -8.96
N GLY A 14 -0.70 20.89 -9.77
CA GLY A 14 0.37 20.75 -10.75
C GLY A 14 1.77 20.62 -10.14
N THR A 15 1.88 20.15 -8.89
CA THR A 15 3.14 20.00 -8.17
C THR A 15 2.98 19.05 -6.98
N SER A 16 4.05 18.31 -6.65
CA SER A 16 4.08 17.40 -5.50
C SER A 16 3.88 18.13 -4.18
N ILE A 17 2.97 17.63 -3.35
CA ILE A 17 2.67 18.13 -2.00
C ILE A 17 3.41 17.27 -0.97
N TRP A 18 4.72 17.49 -0.80
CA TRP A 18 5.55 16.74 0.15
C TRP A 18 5.54 17.32 1.56
N SER A 19 5.15 18.60 1.70
CA SER A 19 5.03 19.24 3.00
C SER A 19 3.91 20.28 3.01
N VAL A 20 3.26 20.44 4.17
CA VAL A 20 2.22 21.46 4.40
C VAL A 20 2.74 22.86 4.08
N GLU A 21 4.00 23.15 4.40
CA GLU A 21 4.61 24.47 4.19
C GLU A 21 4.79 24.84 2.71
N ARG A 22 5.21 23.87 1.88
CA ARG A 22 5.25 24.04 0.41
C ARG A 22 3.86 24.11 -0.21
N ALA A 23 2.93 23.31 0.34
CA ALA A 23 1.56 23.28 -0.10
C ALA A 23 0.86 24.62 0.15
N ARG A 24 0.99 25.23 1.34
CA ARG A 24 0.36 26.52 1.69
C ARG A 24 0.64 27.62 0.66
N LYS A 25 1.86 27.73 0.15
CA LYS A 25 2.22 28.73 -0.88
C LYS A 25 1.59 28.50 -2.27
N LYS A 26 1.13 27.26 -2.53
CA LYS A 26 0.62 26.86 -3.85
C LYS A 26 -0.86 26.47 -3.83
N THR A 27 -1.45 26.35 -2.64
CA THR A 27 -2.83 25.89 -2.43
C THR A 27 -3.81 27.01 -2.07
N GLU A 28 -3.39 28.28 -2.14
CA GLU A 28 -4.31 29.43 -1.95
C GLU A 28 -5.60 29.27 -2.77
N ASN A 29 -5.62 28.38 -3.74
CA ASN A 29 -6.75 28.13 -4.61
C ASN A 29 -7.16 26.65 -4.73
N LEU A 30 -6.74 25.73 -3.82
CA LEU A 30 -7.12 24.31 -3.95
C LEU A 30 -8.64 24.13 -3.87
N THR A 31 -9.28 24.77 -2.90
CA THR A 31 -10.75 24.74 -2.75
C THR A 31 -11.46 25.32 -3.97
N GLN A 32 -10.97 26.43 -4.50
CA GLN A 32 -11.52 27.05 -5.71
C GLN A 32 -11.34 26.14 -6.94
N ARG A 33 -10.15 25.59 -7.15
CA ARG A 33 -9.89 24.67 -8.27
C ARG A 33 -10.72 23.39 -8.17
N LEU A 34 -10.90 22.84 -6.97
CA LEU A 34 -11.80 21.74 -6.75
C LEU A 34 -13.24 22.10 -7.09
N ALA A 35 -13.69 23.30 -6.68
CA ALA A 35 -15.02 23.81 -7.02
C ALA A 35 -15.21 23.98 -8.55
N GLU A 36 -14.23 24.51 -9.24
CA GLU A 36 -14.24 24.67 -10.70
C GLU A 36 -14.31 23.31 -11.43
N GLU A 37 -13.50 22.33 -11.01
CA GLU A 37 -13.50 20.98 -11.55
C GLU A 37 -14.83 20.26 -11.28
N MET A 38 -15.39 20.37 -10.07
CA MET A 38 -16.68 19.81 -9.70
C MET A 38 -17.82 20.48 -10.49
N ALA A 39 -17.80 21.82 -10.64
CA ALA A 39 -18.77 22.55 -11.44
C ALA A 39 -18.69 22.18 -12.93
N ALA A 40 -17.49 21.96 -13.45
CA ALA A 40 -17.30 21.50 -14.83
C ALA A 40 -17.82 20.07 -15.03
N ALA A 41 -17.64 19.19 -14.05
CA ALA A 41 -18.16 17.82 -14.07
C ALA A 41 -19.71 17.82 -13.97
N SER A 42 -20.27 18.61 -13.06
CA SER A 42 -21.74 18.71 -12.82
C SER A 42 -22.52 19.24 -14.03
N ARG A 43 -21.88 20.04 -14.87
CA ARG A 43 -22.50 20.48 -16.16
C ARG A 43 -22.71 19.33 -17.15
N ARG A 44 -22.04 18.21 -16.96
CA ARG A 44 -22.15 17.04 -17.85
C ARG A 44 -23.20 16.03 -17.39
N LYS A 45 -23.38 15.85 -16.10
CA LYS A 45 -24.40 14.96 -15.48
C LYS A 45 -24.66 15.40 -14.02
N ALA A 46 -25.89 15.20 -13.53
CA ALA A 46 -26.23 15.34 -12.11
C ALA A 46 -25.52 14.30 -11.28
N ASP A 47 -25.14 14.28 -10.15
CA ASP A 47 -24.53 13.29 -9.25
C ASP A 47 -23.08 12.89 -9.61
N HIS A 48 -22.16 13.80 -9.40
CA HIS A 48 -20.73 13.51 -9.47
C HIS A 48 -20.09 13.31 -8.09
N VAL A 49 -19.20 12.34 -7.99
CA VAL A 49 -18.31 12.16 -6.85
C VAL A 49 -16.87 12.39 -7.29
N ALA A 50 -16.20 13.37 -6.69
CA ALA A 50 -14.77 13.55 -6.85
C ALA A 50 -14.04 12.69 -5.82
N ILE A 51 -13.02 11.96 -6.26
CA ILE A 51 -12.16 11.15 -5.39
C ILE A 51 -10.75 11.72 -5.45
N LEU A 52 -10.22 12.08 -4.29
CA LEU A 52 -8.83 12.49 -4.10
C LEU A 52 -8.16 11.44 -3.22
N SER A 53 -7.13 10.78 -3.74
CA SER A 53 -6.46 9.70 -3.03
C SER A 53 -4.95 9.86 -3.09
N ALA A 54 -4.31 9.98 -1.93
CA ALA A 54 -2.86 9.96 -1.78
C ALA A 54 -2.47 9.49 -0.38
N GLU A 55 -1.36 8.76 -0.26
CA GLU A 55 -0.88 8.25 1.03
C GLU A 55 -0.51 9.39 2.01
N ASN A 56 0.05 10.49 1.50
CA ASN A 56 0.46 11.63 2.30
C ASN A 56 -0.72 12.41 2.92
N LEU A 57 -1.94 12.26 2.44
CA LEU A 57 -3.13 12.86 3.05
C LEU A 57 -3.39 12.34 4.48
N ALA A 58 -2.85 11.19 4.84
CA ALA A 58 -2.92 10.67 6.19
C ALA A 58 -2.03 11.41 7.20
N ASN A 59 -1.09 12.26 6.73
CA ASN A 59 -0.19 12.99 7.61
C ASN A 59 -0.92 14.15 8.31
N PRO A 60 -0.61 14.40 9.60
CA PRO A 60 -1.14 15.56 10.32
C PRO A 60 -0.84 16.87 9.59
N GLY A 61 -1.82 17.78 9.58
CA GLY A 61 -1.72 19.08 8.92
C GLY A 61 -2.09 19.08 7.44
N MET A 62 -2.12 17.94 6.75
CA MET A 62 -2.56 17.90 5.35
C MET A 62 -4.02 18.30 5.17
N ALA A 63 -4.85 18.05 6.19
CA ALA A 63 -6.25 18.44 6.20
C ALA A 63 -6.46 19.97 6.09
N GLU A 64 -5.51 20.77 6.57
CA GLU A 64 -5.59 22.25 6.49
C GLU A 64 -5.64 22.77 5.04
N LEU A 65 -5.12 21.98 4.09
CA LEU A 65 -5.19 22.33 2.66
C LEU A 65 -6.62 22.32 2.10
N PHE A 66 -7.52 21.66 2.82
CA PHE A 66 -8.92 21.50 2.43
C PHE A 66 -9.88 22.31 3.32
N ALA A 67 -9.35 23.18 4.16
CA ALA A 67 -10.16 24.00 5.07
C ALA A 67 -11.24 24.78 4.26
N GLY A 68 -12.52 24.67 4.72
CA GLY A 68 -13.65 25.31 4.06
C GLY A 68 -14.28 24.56 2.89
N VAL A 69 -13.69 23.43 2.45
CA VAL A 69 -14.30 22.59 1.37
C VAL A 69 -15.65 22.04 1.81
N ASP A 70 -15.80 21.67 3.07
CA ASP A 70 -17.03 21.13 3.66
C ASP A 70 -18.18 22.15 3.79
N SER A 71 -17.89 23.44 3.58
CA SER A 71 -18.94 24.47 3.46
C SER A 71 -19.59 24.51 2.06
N GLN A 72 -18.95 23.93 1.05
CA GLN A 72 -19.38 23.94 -0.35
C GLN A 72 -19.77 22.57 -0.88
N PHE A 73 -19.25 21.51 -0.28
CA PHE A 73 -19.43 20.13 -0.72
C PHE A 73 -19.75 19.20 0.45
N GLU A 74 -20.52 18.16 0.17
CA GLU A 74 -20.60 17.01 1.06
C GLU A 74 -19.30 16.24 0.99
N VAL A 75 -18.51 16.31 2.06
CA VAL A 75 -17.18 15.70 2.13
C VAL A 75 -17.22 14.42 2.96
N CYS A 76 -16.59 13.38 2.44
CA CYS A 76 -16.37 12.13 3.14
C CYS A 76 -14.86 11.82 3.14
N VAL A 77 -14.28 11.67 4.31
CA VAL A 77 -12.88 11.30 4.46
C VAL A 77 -12.76 9.82 4.84
N ILE A 78 -11.98 9.06 4.06
CA ILE A 78 -11.82 7.62 4.28
C ILE A 78 -10.36 7.32 4.58
N PHE A 79 -10.10 6.73 5.75
CA PHE A 79 -8.81 6.20 6.13
C PHE A 79 -8.82 4.67 6.04
N TYR A 80 -7.84 4.10 5.31
CA TYR A 80 -7.54 2.69 5.39
C TYR A 80 -6.30 2.48 6.28
N VAL A 81 -6.54 1.95 7.48
CA VAL A 81 -5.52 1.75 8.52
C VAL A 81 -5.00 0.32 8.45
N ARG A 82 -3.69 0.18 8.41
CA ARG A 82 -3.00 -1.11 8.53
C ARG A 82 -2.38 -1.23 9.91
N PRO A 83 -2.53 -2.36 10.64
CA PRO A 83 -1.83 -2.58 11.91
C PRO A 83 -0.33 -2.32 11.79
N GLN A 84 0.27 -1.64 12.77
CA GLN A 84 1.67 -1.19 12.70
C GLN A 84 2.66 -2.35 12.54
N LEU A 85 2.37 -3.53 13.12
CA LEU A 85 3.14 -4.75 12.93
C LEU A 85 3.24 -5.20 11.47
N GLN A 86 2.29 -4.78 10.63
CA GLN A 86 2.29 -5.03 9.18
C GLN A 86 2.76 -3.79 8.40
N TRP A 87 2.39 -2.59 8.86
CA TRP A 87 2.70 -1.35 8.15
C TRP A 87 4.20 -1.05 8.18
N ILE A 88 4.87 -1.15 9.35
CA ILE A 88 6.28 -0.80 9.50
C ILE A 88 7.19 -1.64 8.59
N PRO A 89 7.09 -2.99 8.53
CA PRO A 89 7.88 -3.77 7.58
C PRO A 89 7.54 -3.45 6.11
N SER A 90 6.28 -3.14 5.80
CA SER A 90 5.88 -2.74 4.45
C SER A 90 6.49 -1.40 4.05
N ALA A 91 6.45 -0.41 4.94
CA ALA A 91 7.05 0.90 4.77
C ALA A 91 8.58 0.82 4.62
N TRP A 92 9.24 -0.05 5.42
CA TRP A 92 10.66 -0.29 5.27
C TRP A 92 11.01 -0.86 3.89
N LYS A 93 10.27 -1.82 3.38
CA LYS A 93 10.46 -2.37 2.03
C LYS A 93 10.30 -1.30 0.94
N GLN A 94 9.39 -0.36 1.15
CA GLN A 94 9.09 0.69 0.18
C GLN A 94 10.12 1.82 0.21
N TRP A 95 10.64 2.19 1.38
CA TRP A 95 11.50 3.37 1.55
C TRP A 95 12.84 3.06 2.21
N GLY A 96 12.84 2.46 3.41
CA GLY A 96 14.05 2.24 4.20
C GLY A 96 15.08 1.34 3.52
N LEU A 97 14.62 0.27 2.88
CA LEU A 97 15.46 -0.65 2.12
C LEU A 97 16.27 0.07 1.04
N LYS A 98 15.65 0.99 0.31
CA LYS A 98 16.26 1.73 -0.80
C LYS A 98 17.27 2.78 -0.35
N THR A 99 17.19 3.22 0.89
CA THR A 99 18.14 4.18 1.50
C THR A 99 19.25 3.49 2.31
N GLY A 100 19.27 2.16 2.35
CA GLY A 100 20.23 1.40 3.14
C GLY A 100 19.97 1.43 4.64
N VAL A 101 18.84 1.95 5.10
CA VAL A 101 18.45 1.93 6.52
C VAL A 101 18.10 0.50 6.92
N LEU A 102 18.76 -0.03 7.94
CA LEU A 102 18.46 -1.36 8.45
C LEU A 102 17.05 -1.39 9.05
N LEU A 103 16.37 -2.54 8.93
CA LEU A 103 15.01 -2.69 9.45
C LEU A 103 14.90 -2.33 10.93
N ARG A 104 15.89 -2.74 11.78
CA ARG A 104 15.91 -2.43 13.20
C ARG A 104 15.94 -0.92 13.49
N ASP A 105 16.72 -0.17 12.69
CA ASP A 105 16.88 1.28 12.85
C ASP A 105 15.64 2.01 12.34
N PHE A 106 15.04 1.53 11.24
CA PHE A 106 13.76 2.02 10.73
C PHE A 106 12.62 1.83 11.73
N ILE A 107 12.56 0.69 12.43
CA ILE A 107 11.60 0.43 13.51
C ILE A 107 11.78 1.47 14.63
N SER A 108 13.01 1.71 15.06
CA SER A 108 13.30 2.70 16.11
C SER A 108 12.86 4.10 15.69
N GLN A 109 13.16 4.51 14.46
CA GLN A 109 12.68 5.77 13.89
C GLN A 109 11.14 5.87 13.87
N CYS A 110 10.45 4.78 13.49
CA CYS A 110 8.98 4.75 13.51
C CYS A 110 8.40 4.87 14.93
N ILE A 111 9.01 4.19 15.90
CA ILE A 111 8.61 4.24 17.30
C ILE A 111 8.80 5.65 17.88
N GLU A 112 9.95 6.27 17.66
CA GLU A 112 10.27 7.63 18.14
C GLU A 112 9.34 8.67 17.51
N ALA A 113 9.20 8.64 16.19
CA ALA A 113 8.38 9.58 15.44
C ALA A 113 6.87 9.27 15.48
N ARG A 114 6.44 8.22 16.20
CA ARG A 114 5.04 7.73 16.22
C ARG A 114 4.45 7.56 14.82
N ARG A 115 5.18 6.86 13.94
CA ARG A 115 4.74 6.62 12.57
C ARG A 115 4.27 5.18 12.39
N PRO A 116 3.11 4.95 11.75
CA PRO A 116 2.22 5.95 11.11
C PRO A 116 1.39 6.73 12.15
N PRO A 117 1.14 8.03 11.94
CA PRO A 117 0.44 8.89 12.89
C PRO A 117 -1.08 8.86 12.70
N PHE A 118 -1.72 7.70 12.72
CA PHE A 118 -3.13 7.54 12.36
C PHE A 118 -4.07 8.41 13.19
N ARG A 119 -3.93 8.38 14.53
CA ARG A 119 -4.78 9.17 15.42
C ARG A 119 -4.64 10.66 15.15
N ALA A 120 -3.40 11.14 15.04
CA ALA A 120 -3.14 12.57 14.79
C ALA A 120 -3.67 13.00 13.41
N GLY A 121 -3.48 12.17 12.38
CA GLY A 121 -4.03 12.42 11.04
C GLY A 121 -5.56 12.50 11.05
N ILE A 122 -6.24 11.51 11.63
CA ILE A 122 -7.71 11.47 11.74
C ILE A 122 -8.24 12.69 12.51
N GLN A 123 -7.60 13.04 13.62
CA GLN A 123 -7.99 14.21 14.42
C GLN A 123 -7.79 15.51 13.65
N SER A 124 -6.70 15.63 12.88
CA SER A 124 -6.45 16.79 12.01
C SER A 124 -7.57 17.00 11.00
N TRP A 125 -8.03 15.94 10.33
CA TRP A 125 -9.14 16.01 9.40
C TRP A 125 -10.46 16.39 10.07
N LYS A 126 -10.78 15.83 11.23
CA LYS A 126 -11.97 16.20 12.00
C LYS A 126 -11.97 17.67 12.47
N SER A 127 -10.77 18.20 12.77
CA SER A 127 -10.62 19.59 13.19
C SER A 127 -10.71 20.57 12.02
N ALA A 128 -10.10 20.22 10.88
CA ALA A 128 -10.09 21.10 9.71
C ALA A 128 -11.42 21.10 8.96
N LEU A 129 -12.17 20.00 8.98
CA LEU A 129 -13.45 19.81 8.31
C LEU A 129 -14.50 19.27 9.30
N PRO A 130 -15.04 20.10 10.19
CA PRO A 130 -15.91 19.63 11.28
C PRO A 130 -17.26 19.07 10.81
N ALA A 131 -17.75 19.47 9.64
CA ALA A 131 -19.00 18.97 9.04
C ALA A 131 -18.81 17.63 8.30
N THR A 132 -17.56 17.13 8.18
CA THR A 132 -17.20 15.97 7.39
C THR A 132 -17.43 14.66 8.13
N THR A 133 -17.96 13.66 7.42
CA THR A 133 -17.98 12.27 7.90
C THR A 133 -16.59 11.63 7.70
N VAL A 134 -16.01 11.10 8.78
CA VAL A 134 -14.74 10.39 8.73
C VAL A 134 -14.96 8.90 8.96
N HIS A 135 -14.67 8.10 7.93
CA HIS A 135 -14.66 6.64 7.98
C HIS A 135 -13.25 6.13 8.21
N VAL A 136 -13.08 5.26 9.19
CA VAL A 136 -11.81 4.53 9.39
C VAL A 136 -12.07 3.06 9.15
N ARG A 137 -11.37 2.51 8.19
CA ARG A 137 -11.44 1.10 7.78
C ARG A 137 -10.11 0.43 8.08
N PHE A 138 -10.15 -0.77 8.59
CA PHE A 138 -8.93 -1.54 8.87
C PHE A 138 -8.64 -2.48 7.71
N LEU A 139 -7.38 -2.50 7.25
CA LEU A 139 -6.92 -3.44 6.22
C LEU A 139 -6.77 -4.86 6.80
N ILE A 140 -7.86 -5.35 7.34
CA ILE A 140 -8.06 -6.67 7.92
C ILE A 140 -9.24 -7.28 7.17
N PRO A 141 -9.07 -8.39 6.42
CA PRO A 141 -10.11 -8.93 5.55
C PRO A 141 -11.46 -9.12 6.23
N GLU A 142 -11.49 -9.59 7.48
CA GLU A 142 -12.71 -9.84 8.24
C GLU A 142 -13.47 -8.56 8.63
N LEU A 143 -12.81 -7.40 8.56
CA LEU A 143 -13.40 -6.09 8.88
C LEU A 143 -13.78 -5.29 7.63
N LEU A 144 -13.47 -5.81 6.44
CA LEU A 144 -13.76 -5.18 5.16
C LEU A 144 -14.97 -5.82 4.48
N THR A 145 -15.79 -5.03 3.86
CA THR A 145 -16.89 -5.51 3.03
C THR A 145 -16.33 -6.39 1.90
N GLY A 146 -16.79 -7.63 1.83
CA GLY A 146 -16.29 -8.61 0.85
C GLY A 146 -14.84 -9.05 1.06
N GLY A 147 -14.21 -8.73 2.21
CA GLY A 147 -12.84 -9.11 2.53
C GLY A 147 -11.76 -8.38 1.71
N ASN A 148 -12.13 -7.38 0.93
CA ASN A 148 -11.28 -6.73 -0.04
C ASN A 148 -11.38 -5.20 0.05
N PRO A 149 -10.25 -4.45 0.11
CA PRO A 149 -10.29 -2.99 0.23
C PRO A 149 -11.02 -2.28 -0.92
N ALA A 150 -10.93 -2.78 -2.14
CA ALA A 150 -11.62 -2.17 -3.28
C ALA A 150 -13.13 -2.38 -3.20
N GLN A 151 -13.59 -3.59 -2.82
CA GLN A 151 -15.02 -3.84 -2.59
C GLN A 151 -15.57 -2.99 -1.46
N ASP A 152 -14.82 -2.89 -0.37
CA ASP A 152 -15.18 -2.06 0.77
C ASP A 152 -15.29 -0.58 0.39
N PHE A 153 -14.34 -0.08 -0.41
CA PHE A 153 -14.36 1.29 -0.91
C PHE A 153 -15.56 1.57 -1.81
N PHE A 154 -15.85 0.72 -2.76
CA PHE A 154 -17.02 0.87 -3.64
C PHE A 154 -18.34 0.76 -2.87
N HIS A 155 -18.40 -0.10 -1.87
CA HIS A 155 -19.53 -0.18 -0.97
C HIS A 155 -19.76 1.14 -0.19
N LEU A 156 -18.69 1.76 0.34
CA LEU A 156 -18.77 3.07 0.99
C LEU A 156 -19.27 4.18 0.03
N LEU A 157 -18.96 4.07 -1.26
CA LEU A 157 -19.47 4.97 -2.29
C LEU A 157 -20.93 4.67 -2.67
N GLY A 158 -21.55 3.64 -2.07
CA GLY A 158 -22.91 3.21 -2.36
C GLY A 158 -23.05 2.52 -3.72
N LEU A 159 -21.98 1.94 -4.24
CA LEU A 159 -21.99 1.14 -5.46
C LEU A 159 -22.27 -0.32 -5.13
N SER A 160 -23.14 -0.95 -5.91
CA SER A 160 -23.50 -2.35 -5.77
C SER A 160 -22.55 -3.26 -6.56
N LYS A 161 -22.40 -4.50 -6.11
CA LYS A 161 -21.65 -5.52 -6.84
C LYS A 161 -22.30 -5.73 -8.22
N GLY A 162 -21.54 -5.53 -9.29
CA GLY A 162 -22.01 -5.56 -10.68
C GLY A 162 -21.96 -4.19 -11.37
N GLU A 163 -21.84 -3.09 -10.61
CA GLU A 163 -21.61 -1.75 -11.17
C GLU A 163 -20.11 -1.46 -11.38
N TYR A 164 -19.23 -2.39 -10.94
CA TYR A 164 -17.78 -2.27 -11.09
C TYR A 164 -17.14 -3.65 -11.24
N GLU A 165 -15.98 -3.67 -11.86
CA GLU A 165 -15.12 -4.84 -11.94
C GLU A 165 -13.85 -4.62 -11.11
N ILE A 166 -13.44 -5.63 -10.35
CA ILE A 166 -12.21 -5.61 -9.58
C ILE A 166 -11.26 -6.63 -10.18
N GLU A 167 -10.08 -6.18 -10.56
CA GLU A 167 -9.01 -7.10 -10.94
C GLU A 167 -8.65 -7.99 -9.75
N SER A 168 -8.70 -9.30 -9.95
CA SER A 168 -8.49 -10.30 -8.90
C SER A 168 -7.03 -10.46 -8.47
N GLU A 169 -6.09 -9.97 -9.25
CA GLU A 169 -4.67 -10.14 -8.96
C GLU A 169 -4.13 -9.09 -7.97
N ALA A 170 -3.39 -9.56 -6.95
CA ALA A 170 -2.64 -8.68 -6.06
C ALA A 170 -1.55 -7.95 -6.86
N ARG A 171 -1.69 -6.63 -7.03
CA ARG A 171 -0.78 -5.81 -7.86
C ARG A 171 0.61 -5.63 -7.26
N ASN A 172 0.78 -5.85 -5.95
CA ASN A 172 2.05 -5.63 -5.24
C ASN A 172 2.49 -6.88 -4.47
N PRO A 173 2.94 -7.94 -5.14
CA PRO A 173 3.48 -9.11 -4.47
C PRO A 173 4.78 -8.74 -3.72
N SER A 174 4.95 -9.29 -2.52
CA SER A 174 6.19 -9.13 -1.77
C SER A 174 7.28 -10.04 -2.35
N LEU A 175 8.52 -9.54 -2.40
CA LEU A 175 9.69 -10.37 -2.70
C LEU A 175 10.04 -11.26 -1.50
N ASP A 176 10.71 -12.39 -1.75
CA ASP A 176 11.26 -13.25 -0.69
C ASP A 176 12.23 -12.46 0.20
N VAL A 177 12.27 -12.81 1.48
CA VAL A 177 13.10 -12.09 2.47
C VAL A 177 14.57 -12.13 2.14
N SER A 178 15.06 -13.18 1.50
CA SER A 178 16.46 -13.29 1.08
C SER A 178 16.82 -12.32 -0.04
N VAL A 179 15.90 -12.10 -0.97
CA VAL A 179 16.03 -11.08 -2.02
C VAL A 179 16.03 -9.69 -1.40
N LEU A 180 15.08 -9.42 -0.50
CA LEU A 180 15.02 -8.15 0.25
C LEU A 180 16.30 -7.91 1.06
N HIS A 181 16.88 -8.95 1.67
CA HIS A 181 18.13 -8.85 2.40
C HIS A 181 19.26 -8.39 1.48
N VAL A 182 19.45 -9.03 0.34
CA VAL A 182 20.48 -8.65 -0.64
C VAL A 182 20.26 -7.22 -1.14
N LEU A 183 19.03 -6.85 -1.47
CA LEU A 183 18.70 -5.48 -1.90
C LEU A 183 19.03 -4.45 -0.82
N SER A 184 18.76 -4.75 0.46
CA SER A 184 19.04 -3.82 1.58
C SER A 184 20.52 -3.54 1.79
N LYS A 185 21.40 -4.48 1.39
CA LYS A 185 22.85 -4.32 1.42
C LYS A 185 23.40 -3.58 0.19
N ASN A 186 22.56 -3.32 -0.81
CA ASN A 186 22.94 -2.71 -2.09
C ASN A 186 22.05 -1.51 -2.45
N PRO A 187 21.96 -0.48 -1.58
CA PRO A 187 21.07 0.65 -1.83
C PRO A 187 21.42 1.44 -3.11
N HIS A 188 22.67 1.35 -3.57
CA HIS A 188 23.12 1.98 -4.82
C HIS A 188 22.44 1.45 -6.08
N LEU A 189 21.70 0.33 -5.99
CA LEU A 189 20.89 -0.20 -7.08
C LEU A 189 19.59 0.60 -7.32
N PHE A 190 19.28 1.56 -6.45
CA PHE A 190 18.11 2.41 -6.55
C PHE A 190 18.52 3.86 -6.79
N ALA A 191 17.88 4.54 -7.73
CA ALA A 191 18.14 5.94 -8.02
C ALA A 191 17.70 6.85 -6.84
N ASP A 192 16.56 6.54 -6.22
CA ASP A 192 16.02 7.23 -5.05
C ASP A 192 15.00 6.36 -4.28
N VAL A 193 14.37 6.91 -3.26
CA VAL A 193 13.38 6.22 -2.41
C VAL A 193 12.10 5.82 -3.16
N HIS A 194 11.82 6.45 -4.28
CA HIS A 194 10.63 6.20 -5.12
C HIS A 194 10.92 5.26 -6.29
N ASP A 195 12.20 4.92 -6.53
CA ASP A 195 12.58 4.00 -7.60
C ASP A 195 12.09 2.58 -7.30
N ASN A 196 11.09 2.14 -8.04
CA ASN A 196 10.52 0.79 -7.98
C ASN A 196 10.95 -0.09 -9.16
N SER A 197 11.78 0.42 -10.08
CA SER A 197 12.11 -0.25 -11.35
C SER A 197 12.67 -1.66 -11.14
N LEU A 198 13.69 -1.78 -10.28
CA LEU A 198 14.31 -3.06 -9.97
C LEU A 198 13.34 -4.02 -9.25
N THR A 199 12.58 -3.52 -8.27
CA THR A 199 11.61 -4.34 -7.53
C THR A 199 10.53 -4.89 -8.46
N LEU A 200 10.02 -4.04 -9.38
CA LEU A 200 9.04 -4.45 -10.39
C LEU A 200 9.63 -5.44 -11.39
N ALA A 201 10.87 -5.24 -11.83
CA ALA A 201 11.57 -6.18 -12.72
C ALA A 201 11.71 -7.55 -12.05
N LEU A 202 12.16 -7.60 -10.79
CA LEU A 202 12.29 -8.84 -10.04
C LEU A 202 10.93 -9.54 -9.84
N THR A 203 9.86 -8.81 -9.58
CA THR A 203 8.52 -9.41 -9.44
C THR A 203 7.99 -9.98 -10.75
N ARG A 204 8.49 -9.56 -11.90
CA ARG A 204 8.13 -10.14 -13.21
C ARG A 204 8.93 -11.39 -13.53
N VAL A 205 10.22 -11.39 -13.18
CA VAL A 205 11.15 -12.47 -13.53
C VAL A 205 11.06 -13.64 -12.54
N LEU A 206 10.91 -13.36 -11.24
CA LEU A 206 10.89 -14.40 -10.22
C LEU A 206 9.60 -15.23 -10.28
N PRO A 207 9.68 -16.57 -10.19
CA PRO A 207 8.53 -17.45 -10.08
C PRO A 207 7.58 -17.05 -8.94
N LYS A 208 6.27 -17.24 -9.14
CA LYS A 208 5.23 -16.85 -8.15
C LYS A 208 5.49 -17.41 -6.74
N LYS A 209 6.04 -18.64 -6.65
CA LYS A 209 6.37 -19.28 -5.35
C LYS A 209 7.39 -18.50 -4.50
N PHE A 210 8.24 -17.67 -5.13
CA PHE A 210 9.24 -16.82 -4.45
C PHE A 210 8.75 -15.38 -4.20
N ARG A 211 7.51 -15.09 -4.52
CA ARG A 211 6.87 -13.78 -4.24
C ARG A 211 6.09 -13.77 -2.94
N LEU A 212 5.80 -14.96 -2.39
CA LEU A 212 5.12 -15.13 -1.12
C LEU A 212 6.13 -15.67 -0.11
N THR A 213 6.31 -14.94 0.97
CA THR A 213 7.15 -15.39 2.09
C THR A 213 6.30 -15.57 3.33
N ASN A 214 6.45 -16.73 3.99
CA ASN A 214 5.87 -16.99 5.30
C ASN A 214 6.78 -16.51 6.43
N VAL A 215 7.97 -15.98 6.08
CA VAL A 215 8.93 -15.46 7.04
C VAL A 215 8.48 -14.11 7.57
N ARG A 216 8.36 -13.99 8.88
CA ARG A 216 8.07 -12.72 9.54
C ARG A 216 9.31 -11.84 9.59
N MET A 217 9.14 -10.58 9.19
CA MET A 217 10.24 -9.62 9.14
C MET A 217 10.72 -9.16 10.52
N LEU A 218 9.81 -9.14 11.50
CA LEU A 218 10.06 -8.62 12.84
C LEU A 218 10.47 -9.75 13.80
N SER A 219 11.40 -9.46 14.73
CA SER A 219 11.63 -10.33 15.89
C SER A 219 10.49 -10.22 16.90
N ALA A 220 10.40 -11.18 17.83
CA ALA A 220 9.41 -11.13 18.90
C ALA A 220 9.56 -9.87 19.77
N GLU A 221 10.80 -9.47 20.06
CA GLU A 221 11.10 -8.24 20.81
C GLU A 221 10.67 -6.98 20.04
N GLN A 222 10.94 -6.92 18.75
CA GLN A 222 10.52 -5.80 17.90
C GLN A 222 8.99 -5.68 17.83
N GLU A 223 8.29 -6.81 17.69
CA GLU A 223 6.83 -6.84 17.72
C GLU A 223 6.28 -6.35 19.07
N ALA A 224 6.86 -6.78 20.19
CA ALA A 224 6.45 -6.34 21.52
C ALA A 224 6.66 -4.83 21.72
N ARG A 225 7.82 -4.29 21.30
CA ARG A 225 8.09 -2.84 21.36
C ARG A 225 7.13 -2.02 20.51
N ILE A 226 6.79 -2.49 19.32
CA ILE A 226 5.82 -1.82 18.44
C ILE A 226 4.43 -1.88 19.09
N GLU A 227 4.01 -3.06 19.56
CA GLU A 227 2.71 -3.23 20.22
C GLU A 227 2.59 -2.30 21.43
N GLU A 228 3.56 -2.31 22.34
CA GLU A 228 3.58 -1.43 23.52
C GLU A 228 3.47 0.04 23.14
N ARG A 229 4.22 0.46 22.11
CA ARG A 229 4.27 1.86 21.67
C ARG A 229 2.95 2.36 21.12
N PHE A 230 2.22 1.52 20.39
CA PHE A 230 1.01 1.90 19.68
C PHE A 230 -0.28 1.38 20.31
N ARG A 231 -0.21 0.71 21.46
CA ARG A 231 -1.35 0.10 22.15
C ARG A 231 -2.52 1.07 22.35
N ASP A 232 -2.25 2.19 22.99
CA ASP A 232 -3.29 3.19 23.30
C ASP A 232 -3.94 3.77 22.04
N GLU A 233 -3.14 4.00 21.00
CA GLU A 233 -3.63 4.48 19.72
C GLU A 233 -4.51 3.45 19.04
N ASN A 234 -4.09 2.19 19.02
CA ASN A 234 -4.82 1.09 18.42
C ASN A 234 -6.14 0.81 19.15
N LEU A 235 -6.13 0.81 20.46
CA LEU A 235 -7.35 0.67 21.27
C LEU A 235 -8.30 1.85 21.04
N TRP A 236 -7.79 3.07 20.98
CA TRP A 236 -8.60 4.24 20.64
C TRP A 236 -9.24 4.11 19.26
N LEU A 237 -8.49 3.68 18.24
CA LEU A 237 -9.00 3.47 16.88
C LEU A 237 -10.12 2.42 16.87
N LEU A 238 -9.88 1.26 17.48
CA LEU A 238 -10.84 0.17 17.51
C LEU A 238 -12.12 0.55 18.27
N ASN A 239 -11.99 1.13 19.48
CA ASN A 239 -13.15 1.55 20.29
C ASN A 239 -13.96 2.66 19.61
N THR A 240 -13.30 3.52 18.81
CA THR A 240 -13.99 4.63 18.13
C THR A 240 -14.73 4.16 16.88
N PHE A 241 -14.13 3.25 16.10
CA PHE A 241 -14.58 2.94 14.75
C PHE A 241 -15.07 1.51 14.53
N CYS A 242 -14.84 0.57 15.48
CA CYS A 242 -15.36 -0.80 15.44
C CYS A 242 -16.52 -1.00 16.43
N LYS A 243 -17.43 -0.05 16.52
CA LYS A 243 -18.58 -0.13 17.44
C LYS A 243 -19.42 -1.37 17.17
N GLY A 244 -19.74 -2.10 18.27
CA GLY A 244 -20.53 -3.34 18.18
C GLY A 244 -19.75 -4.59 17.78
N MET A 245 -18.43 -4.46 17.56
CA MET A 245 -17.54 -5.60 17.32
C MET A 245 -16.80 -6.01 18.60
N ASP A 246 -16.30 -7.24 18.64
CA ASP A 246 -15.43 -7.73 19.70
C ASP A 246 -14.01 -7.13 19.55
N VAL A 247 -13.82 -5.94 20.13
CA VAL A 247 -12.57 -5.17 20.05
C VAL A 247 -11.40 -5.93 20.63
N ASP A 248 -11.60 -6.63 21.75
CA ASP A 248 -10.52 -7.39 22.40
C ASP A 248 -10.02 -8.52 21.49
N ARG A 249 -10.93 -9.28 20.89
CA ARG A 249 -10.58 -10.32 19.93
C ARG A 249 -9.85 -9.75 18.72
N ILE A 250 -10.33 -8.64 18.16
CA ILE A 250 -9.68 -7.98 17.01
C ILE A 250 -8.28 -7.53 17.40
N TYR A 251 -8.14 -6.88 18.56
CA TYR A 251 -6.85 -6.41 19.04
C TYR A 251 -5.86 -7.58 19.22
N GLN A 252 -6.25 -8.61 19.96
CA GLN A 252 -5.41 -9.79 20.19
C GLN A 252 -5.05 -10.52 18.89
N THR A 253 -5.95 -10.53 17.91
CA THR A 253 -5.71 -11.24 16.66
C THR A 253 -4.78 -10.48 15.71
N TYR A 254 -4.85 -9.14 15.64
CA TYR A 254 -4.21 -8.39 14.56
C TYR A 254 -3.17 -7.37 15.00
N PHE A 255 -3.18 -6.98 16.28
CA PHE A 255 -2.31 -5.91 16.79
C PHE A 255 -1.28 -6.40 17.81
N THR A 256 -1.35 -7.66 18.24
CA THR A 256 -0.38 -8.26 19.17
C THR A 256 0.61 -9.17 18.46
N PRO A 257 1.79 -9.41 19.07
CA PRO A 257 2.77 -10.37 18.57
C PRO A 257 2.17 -11.77 18.38
N ARG A 258 2.54 -12.43 17.28
CA ARG A 258 2.09 -13.80 16.97
C ARG A 258 3.27 -14.77 16.97
N LYS A 259 3.00 -16.03 17.29
CA LYS A 259 3.95 -17.11 16.99
C LYS A 259 4.20 -17.17 15.48
N ALA A 260 5.42 -17.41 15.09
CA ALA A 260 5.82 -17.61 13.70
C ALA A 260 6.77 -18.80 13.62
N ASP A 261 6.64 -19.57 12.53
CA ASP A 261 7.50 -20.73 12.27
C ASP A 261 8.93 -20.33 11.90
N ALA A 262 9.07 -19.15 11.27
CA ALA A 262 10.37 -18.59 10.91
C ALA A 262 10.35 -17.06 10.96
N ARG A 263 11.45 -16.45 11.40
CA ARG A 263 11.66 -15.01 11.46
C ARG A 263 12.93 -14.61 10.72
N TYR A 264 12.88 -13.51 10.00
CA TYR A 264 14.03 -12.95 9.30
C TYR A 264 15.22 -12.69 10.24
N SER A 265 14.96 -12.18 11.46
CA SER A 265 15.97 -11.90 12.48
C SER A 265 16.72 -13.14 13.01
N GLU A 266 16.20 -14.34 12.77
CA GLU A 266 16.75 -15.63 13.20
C GLU A 266 17.57 -16.30 12.09
N MET A 267 17.58 -15.75 10.88
CA MET A 267 18.32 -16.26 9.73
C MET A 267 19.69 -15.62 9.65
N SER A 268 20.73 -16.41 9.41
CA SER A 268 22.07 -15.86 9.18
C SER A 268 22.18 -15.15 7.81
N ASP A 269 23.08 -14.20 7.69
CA ASP A 269 23.37 -13.53 6.40
C ASP A 269 23.78 -14.54 5.32
N ILE A 270 24.53 -15.59 5.70
CA ILE A 270 24.97 -16.65 4.81
C ILE A 270 23.78 -17.45 4.28
N ASP A 271 22.87 -17.87 5.16
CA ASP A 271 21.67 -18.63 4.75
C ASP A 271 20.78 -17.80 3.81
N LEU A 272 20.63 -16.52 4.10
CA LEU A 272 19.88 -15.60 3.25
C LEU A 272 20.52 -15.43 1.87
N ILE A 273 21.86 -15.33 1.80
CA ILE A 273 22.58 -15.23 0.52
C ILE A 273 22.43 -16.53 -0.29
N TYR A 274 22.63 -17.70 0.33
CA TYR A 274 22.47 -18.99 -0.37
C TYR A 274 21.05 -19.19 -0.84
N ARG A 275 20.05 -18.83 -0.06
CA ARG A 275 18.64 -18.86 -0.45
C ARG A 275 18.38 -17.94 -1.64
N CYS A 276 18.93 -16.72 -1.63
CA CYS A 276 18.79 -15.78 -2.75
C CYS A 276 19.43 -16.32 -4.02
N LEU A 277 20.64 -16.87 -3.94
CA LEU A 277 21.32 -17.53 -5.06
C LEU A 277 20.49 -18.70 -5.61
N GLY A 278 19.94 -19.55 -4.75
CA GLY A 278 19.04 -20.64 -5.14
C GLY A 278 17.83 -20.15 -5.93
N ILE A 279 17.20 -19.07 -5.48
CA ILE A 279 16.08 -18.42 -6.17
C ILE A 279 16.49 -17.94 -7.57
N ILE A 280 17.65 -17.29 -7.69
CA ILE A 280 18.18 -16.77 -8.96
C ILE A 280 18.47 -17.93 -9.93
N LEU A 281 19.19 -18.96 -9.47
CA LEU A 281 19.54 -20.12 -10.30
C LEU A 281 18.29 -20.86 -10.78
N GLU A 282 17.31 -21.06 -9.93
CA GLU A 282 16.05 -21.69 -10.31
C GLU A 282 15.26 -20.82 -11.31
N SER A 283 15.28 -19.49 -11.13
CA SER A 283 14.63 -18.57 -12.08
C SER A 283 15.27 -18.61 -13.47
N ILE A 284 16.60 -18.70 -13.53
CA ILE A 284 17.35 -18.84 -14.80
C ILE A 284 17.03 -20.19 -15.46
N ALA A 285 17.03 -21.27 -14.69
CA ALA A 285 16.71 -22.60 -15.20
C ALA A 285 15.28 -22.67 -15.77
N PHE A 286 14.32 -22.05 -15.10
CA PHE A 286 12.92 -21.99 -15.52
C PHE A 286 12.74 -21.17 -16.81
N SER A 287 13.40 -20.00 -16.88
CA SER A 287 13.38 -19.17 -18.10
C SER A 287 14.05 -19.85 -19.30
N GLY A 288 15.09 -20.64 -19.04
CA GLY A 288 15.76 -21.44 -20.07
C GLY A 288 14.87 -22.53 -20.66
N THR A 289 14.06 -23.19 -19.82
CA THR A 289 13.15 -24.26 -20.29
C THR A 289 12.02 -23.73 -21.15
N GLU A 290 11.46 -22.55 -20.87
CA GLU A 290 10.45 -21.92 -21.74
C GLU A 290 11.02 -21.51 -23.10
N ALA A 291 12.25 -20.97 -23.13
CA ALA A 291 12.94 -20.61 -24.37
C ALA A 291 13.23 -21.85 -25.25
N PHE A 292 13.60 -22.99 -24.66
CA PHE A 292 13.80 -24.26 -25.36
C PHE A 292 12.49 -24.84 -25.88
N ALA A 293 11.39 -24.72 -25.15
CA ALA A 293 10.08 -25.22 -25.56
C ALA A 293 9.53 -24.43 -26.77
N ASP A 294 9.76 -23.13 -26.84
CA ASP A 294 9.36 -22.30 -28.00
C ASP A 294 10.22 -22.57 -29.24
N HIS A 295 11.52 -22.84 -29.07
CA HIS A 295 12.39 -23.24 -30.18
C HIS A 295 12.06 -24.64 -30.74
N SER A 296 11.56 -25.54 -29.91
CA SER A 296 11.14 -26.87 -30.37
C SER A 296 9.84 -26.83 -31.20
N LYS A 297 8.94 -25.90 -30.93
CA LYS A 297 7.70 -25.68 -31.68
C LYS A 297 7.93 -25.04 -33.06
N SER A 298 9.01 -24.27 -33.20
CA SER A 298 9.35 -23.62 -34.49
C SER A 298 10.09 -24.52 -35.49
N ARG A 299 10.43 -25.77 -35.13
CA ARG A 299 11.16 -26.74 -35.95
C ARG A 299 10.34 -27.93 -36.39
N THR A 300 9.04 -27.84 -36.60
CA THR A 300 8.31 -28.80 -37.39
C THR A 300 8.54 -28.48 -38.86
N PRO A 301 9.28 -29.34 -39.61
CA PRO A 301 9.43 -29.14 -41.05
C PRO A 301 8.06 -29.29 -41.69
N ASN A 302 7.71 -28.34 -42.52
CA ASN A 302 6.55 -28.39 -43.38
C ASN A 302 6.79 -29.48 -44.44
N VAL A 303 6.44 -30.74 -44.14
CA VAL A 303 6.44 -31.86 -45.10
C VAL A 303 5.07 -31.90 -45.76
N SER A 304 4.87 -31.01 -46.71
CA SER A 304 3.79 -31.18 -47.70
C SER A 304 4.08 -30.32 -48.92
N GLN A 305 4.90 -30.85 -49.83
CA GLN A 305 4.86 -30.55 -51.27
C GLN A 305 5.81 -31.48 -52.01
N PHE A 306 5.41 -32.73 -52.22
CA PHE A 306 5.75 -33.42 -53.46
C PHE A 306 4.46 -34.03 -53.96
N GLY A 307 3.85 -33.33 -54.92
CA GLY A 307 2.72 -33.81 -55.64
C GLY A 307 3.13 -34.87 -56.69
N GLU A 308 2.30 -35.86 -56.87
CA GLU A 308 2.31 -36.77 -57.96
C GLU A 308 1.93 -36.06 -59.26
N LYS A 309 2.65 -36.47 -60.28
CA LYS A 309 2.18 -36.41 -61.71
C LYS A 309 1.44 -37.65 -62.02
#